data_f804f377304467cffebd8a1ca8d612f1
#
_entry.id   f804f377304467cffebd8a1ca8d612f1
#
_cell.length_a   1.000
_cell.length_b   1.000
_cell.length_c   1.000
_cell.angle_alpha   90.00
_cell.angle_beta   90.00
_cell.angle_gamma   90.00
#
_symmetry.space_group_name_H-M   'P 1'
#
loop_
_entity.id
_entity.type
_entity.pdbx_description
1 polymer ?
#
loop_
_entity_poly.entity_id
_entity_poly.type
_entity_poly.pdbx_seq_one_letter_code
_entity_poly.pdbx_strand_id
1 'polypeptide(L)'
;MSYLNFKSEYDRFPKTTIKNHKAFHGYDEIYHELNRKMNNGSVVVFDYYPGVDEKEVYELIKRFNFSLEINMHDIFKDGKTMTEQMKYNLTDDRVFGKMYYGNLVDFIDEDKLEEAQNKIKEQKESVIVYGVGAGLVSHGDVYVYFDMARWQIQLRYRKGMANYNVDNYDEDILKKYKRGYFIEWRIADKHKEKYFECFDYVVDTNKSKDPKMISRYTFTESLKQLAQKPFRTVPYFDPGVWGGQWMKEVCNLDKDQPNYAWSFDGVPEENSILFDYDGVIVELPAMDLVLYQPKELLGEQVYSRFGAEFPIRFDFLDTMEGQNLSLQVHPLTEYIKKNFGMSYTQDESYYILDAKDDAVVYLGLKEGIQPTEMISDLESAQRGEIVFDADKYINKFPAKKHDHFLIPAGTCHCSGKNAMVLEISATPYIFTFKLWDWQRLGLDGLPRPIHIEHGKQVIQWDRTTDWVKENLVNATYEVKEEGNDCKIEHTGLHELEFIETRRYTIKNSSYHQTHGTMNMLNLVD
;
A
#
# COMPACT_ATOMS: atom_id res chain seq x y z
N MET A 1 25.59 9.89 -17.43
CA MET A 1 25.76 8.65 -18.23
C MET A 1 24.42 7.96 -18.25
N SER A 2 24.09 7.26 -19.35
CA SER A 2 22.87 6.46 -19.40
C SER A 2 23.01 5.21 -18.52
N TYR A 3 21.95 4.82 -17.81
CA TYR A 3 21.90 3.58 -17.04
C TYR A 3 21.61 2.37 -17.93
N LEU A 4 20.99 2.61 -19.09
CA LEU A 4 20.70 1.58 -20.08
C LEU A 4 21.49 1.87 -21.38
N ASN A 5 21.92 0.82 -22.06
CA ASN A 5 22.51 0.89 -23.40
C ASN A 5 21.48 0.58 -24.50
N PHE A 6 20.21 0.48 -24.15
CA PHE A 6 19.06 0.25 -25.03
C PHE A 6 17.87 1.08 -24.57
N LYS A 7 16.81 1.14 -25.37
CA LYS A 7 15.56 1.82 -24.99
C LYS A 7 14.80 0.98 -23.98
N SER A 8 14.37 1.59 -22.87
CA SER A 8 13.54 0.93 -21.88
C SER A 8 12.19 0.47 -22.50
N GLU A 9 11.84 -0.78 -22.22
CA GLU A 9 10.54 -1.37 -22.53
C GLU A 9 9.70 -1.61 -21.27
N TYR A 10 10.04 -0.94 -20.17
CA TYR A 10 9.30 -1.06 -18.92
C TYR A 10 7.84 -0.63 -19.13
N ASP A 11 6.93 -1.57 -18.89
CA ASP A 11 5.49 -1.32 -18.99
C ASP A 11 4.97 -0.75 -17.66
N ARG A 12 4.54 0.50 -17.70
CA ARG A 12 3.97 1.24 -16.56
C ARG A 12 2.51 0.92 -16.30
N PHE A 13 1.82 0.33 -17.26
CA PHE A 13 0.38 0.06 -17.20
C PHE A 13 0.09 -1.39 -17.61
N PRO A 14 0.68 -2.35 -16.89
CA PRO A 14 0.48 -3.76 -17.20
C PRO A 14 -1.00 -4.12 -17.05
N LYS A 15 -1.56 -4.75 -18.07
CA LYS A 15 -2.98 -5.09 -18.11
C LYS A 15 -3.22 -6.54 -18.44
N THR A 16 -4.31 -7.08 -17.91
CA THR A 16 -4.76 -8.44 -18.17
C THR A 16 -6.00 -8.40 -19.06
N THR A 17 -5.92 -8.99 -20.25
CA THR A 17 -7.08 -9.11 -21.15
C THR A 17 -7.99 -10.22 -20.68
N ILE A 18 -9.27 -9.91 -20.53
CA ILE A 18 -10.35 -10.83 -20.18
C ILE A 18 -11.34 -10.91 -21.34
N LYS A 19 -11.38 -12.07 -21.99
CA LYS A 19 -12.23 -12.29 -23.17
C LYS A 19 -13.67 -12.64 -22.80
N ASN A 20 -14.62 -12.31 -23.68
CA ASN A 20 -16.05 -12.64 -23.57
C ASN A 20 -16.75 -11.99 -22.35
N HIS A 21 -16.23 -10.87 -21.88
CA HIS A 21 -16.84 -10.06 -20.85
C HIS A 21 -17.01 -8.62 -21.34
N LYS A 22 -17.98 -7.91 -20.78
CA LYS A 22 -18.31 -6.54 -21.16
C LYS A 22 -18.04 -5.58 -19.99
N ALA A 23 -17.47 -4.43 -20.32
CA ALA A 23 -17.46 -3.25 -19.46
C ALA A 23 -18.30 -2.14 -20.09
N PHE A 24 -18.86 -1.26 -19.26
CA PHE A 24 -19.59 -0.05 -19.66
C PHE A 24 -18.70 1.14 -19.41
N HIS A 25 -18.60 2.05 -20.37
CA HIS A 25 -17.70 3.18 -20.31
C HIS A 25 -18.46 4.51 -20.27
N GLY A 26 -18.17 5.31 -19.25
CA GLY A 26 -18.77 6.62 -19.06
C GLY A 26 -20.19 6.59 -18.46
N TYR A 27 -20.58 7.73 -17.92
CA TYR A 27 -21.86 7.86 -17.21
C TYR A 27 -23.09 7.57 -18.07
N ASP A 28 -23.01 7.74 -19.39
CA ASP A 28 -24.16 7.49 -20.28
C ASP A 28 -24.45 5.99 -20.42
N GLU A 29 -23.44 5.17 -20.70
CA GLU A 29 -23.62 3.72 -20.77
C GLU A 29 -24.02 3.13 -19.41
N ILE A 30 -23.41 3.63 -18.32
CA ILE A 30 -23.73 3.22 -16.95
C ILE A 30 -25.20 3.55 -16.65
N TYR A 31 -25.65 4.78 -16.93
CA TYR A 31 -27.03 5.17 -16.74
C TYR A 31 -27.99 4.27 -17.52
N HIS A 32 -27.72 4.03 -18.81
CA HIS A 32 -28.62 3.19 -19.63
C HIS A 32 -28.68 1.75 -19.12
N GLU A 33 -27.58 1.16 -18.70
CA GLU A 33 -27.59 -0.20 -18.14
C GLU A 33 -28.32 -0.27 -16.81
N LEU A 34 -28.07 0.65 -15.88
CA LEU A 34 -28.76 0.67 -14.59
C LEU A 34 -30.25 0.95 -14.74
N ASN A 35 -30.64 1.91 -15.60
CA ASN A 35 -32.03 2.23 -15.86
C ASN A 35 -32.79 1.03 -16.48
N ARG A 36 -32.11 0.22 -17.29
CA ARG A 36 -32.69 -1.02 -17.84
C ARG A 36 -32.95 -2.09 -16.78
N LYS A 37 -32.16 -2.09 -15.71
CA LYS A 37 -32.26 -3.05 -14.58
C LYS A 37 -33.32 -2.65 -13.56
N MET A 38 -33.58 -1.37 -13.43
CA MET A 38 -34.55 -0.84 -12.48
C MET A 38 -35.99 -1.07 -12.96
N ASN A 39 -36.88 -1.36 -12.01
CA ASN A 39 -38.31 -1.37 -12.17
C ASN A 39 -38.92 -0.23 -11.35
N ASN A 40 -40.22 0.06 -11.60
CA ASN A 40 -40.93 1.00 -10.72
C ASN A 40 -40.98 0.44 -9.29
N GLY A 41 -40.61 1.27 -8.33
CA GLY A 41 -40.52 0.87 -6.92
C GLY A 41 -39.21 0.19 -6.51
N SER A 42 -38.21 0.12 -7.39
CA SER A 42 -36.91 -0.45 -7.05
C SER A 42 -36.16 0.35 -5.96
N VAL A 43 -35.54 -0.37 -5.05
CA VAL A 43 -34.55 0.18 -4.12
C VAL A 43 -33.17 0.03 -4.76
N VAL A 44 -32.50 1.14 -5.01
CA VAL A 44 -31.15 1.20 -5.59
C VAL A 44 -30.14 1.55 -4.50
N VAL A 45 -29.02 0.87 -4.47
CA VAL A 45 -27.93 1.11 -3.51
C VAL A 45 -26.66 1.48 -4.27
N PHE A 46 -26.15 2.68 -4.01
CA PHE A 46 -24.85 3.13 -4.47
C PHE A 46 -23.90 3.22 -3.28
N ASP A 47 -23.13 2.18 -3.07
CA ASP A 47 -22.19 2.08 -1.94
C ASP A 47 -20.78 2.50 -2.39
N TYR A 48 -20.09 3.29 -1.58
CA TYR A 48 -18.84 3.92 -1.95
C TYR A 48 -17.67 3.43 -1.10
N TYR A 49 -16.52 3.27 -1.74
CA TYR A 49 -15.25 3.26 -1.00
C TYR A 49 -14.90 4.70 -0.56
N PRO A 50 -14.34 4.91 0.66
CA PRO A 50 -13.88 6.24 1.09
C PRO A 50 -12.87 6.83 0.10
N GLY A 51 -13.16 8.02 -0.43
CA GLY A 51 -12.34 8.68 -1.44
C GLY A 51 -13.01 8.80 -2.82
N VAL A 52 -14.13 8.13 -3.05
CA VAL A 52 -14.96 8.36 -4.24
C VAL A 52 -15.43 9.82 -4.29
N ASP A 53 -15.43 10.43 -5.47
CA ASP A 53 -15.98 11.77 -5.65
C ASP A 53 -17.50 11.71 -5.66
N GLU A 54 -18.08 11.97 -4.49
CA GLU A 54 -19.53 11.90 -4.29
C GLU A 54 -20.30 12.89 -5.17
N LYS A 55 -19.69 14.01 -5.51
CA LYS A 55 -20.32 15.02 -6.39
C LYS A 55 -20.46 14.49 -7.81
N GLU A 56 -19.44 13.80 -8.31
CA GLU A 56 -19.52 13.16 -9.62
C GLU A 56 -20.59 12.06 -9.66
N VAL A 57 -20.67 11.24 -8.61
CA VAL A 57 -21.67 10.16 -8.54
C VAL A 57 -23.08 10.75 -8.38
N TYR A 58 -23.22 11.84 -7.63
CA TYR A 58 -24.51 12.51 -7.48
C TYR A 58 -25.05 13.09 -8.80
N GLU A 59 -24.17 13.53 -9.72
CA GLU A 59 -24.62 13.92 -11.08
C GLU A 59 -25.19 12.73 -11.88
N LEU A 60 -24.74 11.49 -11.61
CA LEU A 60 -25.36 10.29 -12.15
C LEU A 60 -26.72 10.04 -11.49
N ILE A 61 -26.82 10.15 -10.16
CA ILE A 61 -28.06 9.95 -9.40
C ILE A 61 -29.18 10.86 -9.92
N LYS A 62 -28.90 12.13 -10.16
CA LYS A 62 -29.88 13.12 -10.67
C LYS A 62 -30.48 12.79 -12.04
N ARG A 63 -29.90 11.84 -12.78
CA ARG A 63 -30.46 11.39 -14.07
C ARG A 63 -31.63 10.42 -13.90
N PHE A 64 -31.76 9.83 -12.71
CA PHE A 64 -32.87 8.94 -12.36
C PHE A 64 -33.97 9.72 -11.64
N ASN A 65 -35.16 9.15 -11.62
CA ASN A 65 -36.30 9.74 -10.93
C ASN A 65 -36.61 8.94 -9.66
N PHE A 66 -35.89 9.28 -8.57
CA PHE A 66 -36.14 8.70 -7.26
C PHE A 66 -37.11 9.57 -6.46
N SER A 67 -38.07 8.96 -5.78
CA SER A 67 -39.01 9.63 -4.90
C SER A 67 -38.44 9.87 -3.49
N LEU A 68 -37.45 9.08 -3.13
CA LEU A 68 -36.72 9.19 -1.86
C LEU A 68 -35.23 8.98 -2.09
N GLU A 69 -34.44 9.93 -1.61
CA GLU A 69 -32.98 9.84 -1.56
C GLU A 69 -32.52 9.76 -0.11
N ILE A 70 -31.71 8.75 0.20
CA ILE A 70 -31.12 8.54 1.53
C ILE A 70 -29.61 8.65 1.41
N ASN A 71 -29.03 9.71 2.01
CA ASN A 71 -27.61 9.96 2.02
C ASN A 71 -26.98 9.40 3.31
N MET A 72 -25.93 8.60 3.18
CA MET A 72 -25.24 8.02 4.33
C MET A 72 -24.61 9.06 5.28
N HIS A 73 -24.26 10.25 4.79
CA HIS A 73 -23.79 11.35 5.66
C HIS A 73 -24.83 11.70 6.75
N ASP A 74 -26.11 11.60 6.45
CA ASP A 74 -27.18 11.90 7.43
C ASP A 74 -27.31 10.80 8.49
N ILE A 75 -26.85 9.59 8.20
CA ILE A 75 -26.95 8.40 9.05
C ILE A 75 -25.71 8.20 9.91
N PHE A 76 -24.54 8.64 9.42
CA PHE A 76 -23.34 8.64 10.25
C PHE A 76 -23.47 9.58 11.46
N LYS A 77 -22.77 9.25 12.53
CA LYS A 77 -22.48 10.18 13.60
C LYS A 77 -21.74 11.39 13.03
N ASP A 78 -21.88 12.55 13.63
CA ASP A 78 -21.16 13.74 13.16
C ASP A 78 -19.63 13.55 13.24
N GLY A 79 -18.90 14.28 12.41
CA GLY A 79 -17.45 14.11 12.26
C GLY A 79 -16.64 14.37 13.53
N LYS A 80 -17.16 15.21 14.46
CA LYS A 80 -16.53 15.45 15.76
C LYS A 80 -16.69 14.25 16.68
N THR A 81 -17.88 13.68 16.74
CA THR A 81 -18.18 12.48 17.50
C THR A 81 -17.36 11.29 16.97
N MET A 82 -17.30 11.11 15.65
CA MET A 82 -16.46 10.08 15.03
C MET A 82 -14.98 10.27 15.39
N THR A 83 -14.46 11.47 15.32
CA THR A 83 -13.06 11.77 15.63
C THR A 83 -12.73 11.51 17.11
N GLU A 84 -13.64 11.83 18.04
CA GLU A 84 -13.44 11.53 19.46
C GLU A 84 -13.47 10.01 19.71
N GLN A 85 -14.35 9.26 19.04
CA GLN A 85 -14.35 7.79 19.09
C GLN A 85 -13.04 7.17 18.58
N MET A 86 -12.44 7.77 17.56
CA MET A 86 -11.18 7.33 16.95
C MET A 86 -9.94 7.81 17.71
N LYS A 87 -10.05 8.69 18.70
CA LYS A 87 -8.93 9.38 19.35
C LYS A 87 -7.83 8.44 19.86
N TYR A 88 -8.22 7.33 20.48
CA TYR A 88 -7.26 6.33 20.95
C TYR A 88 -6.43 5.74 19.80
N ASN A 89 -7.05 5.54 18.64
CA ASN A 89 -6.41 4.98 17.45
C ASN A 89 -5.63 6.02 16.65
N LEU A 90 -6.12 7.27 16.61
CA LEU A 90 -5.43 8.37 15.93
C LEU A 90 -4.15 8.79 16.63
N THR A 91 -4.06 8.68 17.96
CA THR A 91 -2.91 9.12 18.78
C THR A 91 -2.50 10.57 18.54
N ASP A 92 -1.60 11.10 19.34
CA ASP A 92 -1.03 12.46 19.14
C ASP A 92 0.15 12.47 18.15
N ASP A 93 0.67 11.31 17.76
CA ASP A 93 1.74 11.21 16.78
C ASP A 93 1.29 11.69 15.39
N ARG A 94 2.15 12.40 14.68
CA ARG A 94 1.86 12.93 13.34
C ARG A 94 1.65 11.84 12.30
N VAL A 95 2.34 10.69 12.45
CA VAL A 95 2.44 9.61 11.45
C VAL A 95 1.76 8.34 11.91
N PHE A 96 2.01 7.93 13.16
CA PHE A 96 1.61 6.62 13.66
C PHE A 96 0.30 6.66 14.45
N GLY A 97 -0.63 5.81 14.03
CA GLY A 97 -1.85 5.48 14.75
C GLY A 97 -1.81 4.07 15.33
N LYS A 98 -2.89 3.66 15.94
CA LYS A 98 -3.13 2.28 16.36
C LYS A 98 -4.20 1.65 15.49
N MET A 99 -4.02 0.39 15.12
CA MET A 99 -4.97 -0.33 14.29
C MET A 99 -6.35 -0.36 14.91
N TYR A 100 -7.36 -0.02 14.13
CA TYR A 100 -8.76 -0.15 14.51
C TYR A 100 -9.33 -1.46 13.96
N TYR A 101 -9.79 -2.31 14.85
CA TYR A 101 -10.33 -3.64 14.52
C TYR A 101 -11.86 -3.71 14.51
N GLY A 102 -12.55 -2.59 14.70
CA GLY A 102 -14.00 -2.49 14.64
C GLY A 102 -14.57 -2.58 13.22
N ASN A 103 -15.78 -2.12 13.05
CA ASN A 103 -16.54 -2.17 11.81
C ASN A 103 -17.10 -0.80 11.44
N LEU A 104 -17.55 -0.64 10.21
CA LEU A 104 -18.14 0.62 9.73
C LEU A 104 -19.39 1.02 10.54
N VAL A 105 -20.17 0.04 10.99
CA VAL A 105 -21.39 0.26 11.79
C VAL A 105 -21.12 0.95 13.13
N ASP A 106 -19.92 0.89 13.67
CA ASP A 106 -19.56 1.53 14.95
C ASP A 106 -19.70 3.06 14.91
N PHE A 107 -19.64 3.61 13.69
CA PHE A 107 -19.75 5.05 13.41
C PHE A 107 -21.15 5.49 12.93
N ILE A 108 -22.09 4.57 12.90
CA ILE A 108 -23.48 4.82 12.49
C ILE A 108 -24.30 5.24 13.72
N ASP A 109 -25.25 6.15 13.50
CA ASP A 109 -26.32 6.48 14.42
C ASP A 109 -27.44 5.45 14.24
N GLU A 110 -27.65 4.60 15.26
CA GLU A 110 -28.59 3.48 15.17
C GLU A 110 -30.04 3.94 14.97
N ASP A 111 -30.46 5.02 15.61
CA ASP A 111 -31.83 5.56 15.48
C ASP A 111 -32.08 6.06 14.06
N LYS A 112 -31.12 6.75 13.47
CA LYS A 112 -31.21 7.22 12.08
C LYS A 112 -31.16 6.09 11.07
N LEU A 113 -30.37 5.03 11.35
CA LEU A 113 -30.34 3.83 10.52
C LEU A 113 -31.71 3.15 10.49
N GLU A 114 -32.32 2.96 11.67
CA GLU A 114 -33.67 2.35 11.79
C GLU A 114 -34.74 3.22 11.09
N GLU A 115 -34.67 4.54 11.27
CA GLU A 115 -35.57 5.48 10.57
C GLU A 115 -35.43 5.37 9.05
N ALA A 116 -34.20 5.32 8.51
CA ALA A 116 -33.94 5.17 7.08
C ALA A 116 -34.51 3.85 6.55
N GLN A 117 -34.27 2.73 7.26
CA GLN A 117 -34.80 1.41 6.90
C GLN A 117 -36.33 1.38 6.90
N ASN A 118 -36.97 2.07 7.85
CA ASN A 118 -38.44 2.14 7.91
C ASN A 118 -39.01 3.00 6.79
N LYS A 119 -38.39 4.13 6.44
CA LYS A 119 -38.78 4.95 5.28
C LYS A 119 -38.78 4.14 3.98
N ILE A 120 -37.79 3.26 3.77
CA ILE A 120 -37.75 2.39 2.59
C ILE A 120 -38.93 1.42 2.56
N LYS A 121 -39.27 0.79 3.70
CA LYS A 121 -40.40 -0.16 3.78
C LYS A 121 -41.74 0.46 3.49
N GLU A 122 -41.93 1.74 3.80
CA GLU A 122 -43.17 2.48 3.58
C GLU A 122 -43.30 3.03 2.15
N GLN A 123 -42.16 3.08 1.42
CA GLN A 123 -42.11 3.66 0.08
C GLN A 123 -42.59 2.66 -1.00
N LYS A 124 -43.39 3.15 -1.95
CA LYS A 124 -43.88 2.37 -3.11
C LYS A 124 -43.19 2.73 -4.42
N GLU A 125 -42.55 3.88 -4.45
CA GLU A 125 -41.85 4.38 -5.62
C GLU A 125 -40.33 4.12 -5.44
N SER A 126 -39.55 4.34 -6.49
CA SER A 126 -38.12 4.06 -6.48
C SER A 126 -37.36 4.92 -5.49
N VAL A 127 -36.46 4.26 -4.76
CA VAL A 127 -35.64 4.85 -3.71
C VAL A 127 -34.17 4.65 -4.05
N ILE A 128 -33.32 5.61 -3.69
CA ILE A 128 -31.87 5.43 -3.69
C ILE A 128 -31.30 5.63 -2.29
N VAL A 129 -30.38 4.73 -1.91
CA VAL A 129 -29.48 4.88 -0.77
C VAL A 129 -28.08 5.04 -1.30
N TYR A 130 -27.35 6.09 -0.91
CA TYR A 130 -26.03 6.32 -1.45
C TYR A 130 -25.04 6.88 -0.40
N GLY A 131 -23.76 6.58 -0.62
CA GLY A 131 -22.65 6.96 0.24
C GLY A 131 -21.88 5.76 0.78
N VAL A 132 -20.84 6.02 1.55
CA VAL A 132 -20.03 4.95 2.19
C VAL A 132 -20.91 4.17 3.16
N GLY A 133 -20.97 2.83 2.98
CA GLY A 133 -21.77 1.97 3.85
C GLY A 133 -23.26 1.92 3.52
N ALA A 134 -23.68 2.34 2.35
CA ALA A 134 -25.09 2.31 1.93
C ALA A 134 -25.72 0.90 2.05
N GLY A 135 -24.92 -0.15 1.88
CA GLY A 135 -25.32 -1.53 2.11
C GLY A 135 -25.77 -1.86 3.55
N LEU A 136 -25.46 -1.02 4.53
CA LEU A 136 -25.95 -1.17 5.90
C LEU A 136 -27.45 -0.85 6.01
N VAL A 137 -27.95 0.03 5.16
CA VAL A 137 -29.38 0.43 5.14
C VAL A 137 -30.20 -0.60 4.39
N SER A 138 -29.77 -1.01 3.20
CA SER A 138 -30.48 -1.98 2.36
C SER A 138 -29.50 -2.66 1.38
N HIS A 139 -29.82 -3.90 0.98
CA HIS A 139 -29.13 -4.52 -0.16
C HIS A 139 -29.78 -4.13 -1.50
N GLY A 140 -30.98 -3.56 -1.48
CA GLY A 140 -31.69 -3.10 -2.66
C GLY A 140 -32.06 -4.18 -3.68
N ASP A 141 -32.68 -3.74 -4.78
CA ASP A 141 -32.93 -4.55 -5.99
C ASP A 141 -31.81 -4.40 -7.01
N VAL A 142 -31.03 -3.30 -6.91
CA VAL A 142 -29.84 -3.02 -7.71
C VAL A 142 -28.77 -2.44 -6.79
N TYR A 143 -27.67 -3.18 -6.66
CA TYR A 143 -26.54 -2.77 -5.80
C TYR A 143 -25.30 -2.47 -6.64
N VAL A 144 -24.85 -1.24 -6.61
CA VAL A 144 -23.67 -0.76 -7.33
C VAL A 144 -22.60 -0.32 -6.34
N TYR A 145 -21.41 -0.93 -6.41
CA TYR A 145 -20.28 -0.55 -5.59
C TYR A 145 -19.32 0.34 -6.38
N PHE A 146 -19.03 1.53 -5.87
CA PHE A 146 -18.09 2.49 -6.45
C PHE A 146 -16.74 2.35 -5.76
N ASP A 147 -15.75 1.91 -6.50
CA ASP A 147 -14.45 1.52 -5.96
C ASP A 147 -13.31 2.45 -6.39
N MET A 148 -12.21 2.40 -5.62
CA MET A 148 -11.04 3.23 -5.85
C MET A 148 -9.78 2.64 -5.21
N ALA A 149 -8.65 2.70 -5.92
CA ALA A 149 -7.35 2.34 -5.39
C ALA A 149 -6.85 3.40 -4.38
N ARG A 150 -6.21 2.95 -3.30
CA ARG A 150 -5.74 3.84 -2.22
C ARG A 150 -4.72 4.86 -2.69
N TRP A 151 -3.88 4.51 -3.66
CA TRP A 151 -2.98 5.49 -4.26
C TRP A 151 -3.72 6.71 -4.83
N GLN A 152 -4.84 6.48 -5.53
CA GLN A 152 -5.66 7.58 -6.06
C GLN A 152 -6.31 8.41 -4.94
N ILE A 153 -6.70 7.77 -3.83
CA ILE A 153 -7.21 8.49 -2.65
C ILE A 153 -6.12 9.39 -2.08
N GLN A 154 -4.89 8.90 -1.94
CA GLN A 154 -3.76 9.71 -1.48
C GLN A 154 -3.51 10.92 -2.38
N LEU A 155 -3.58 10.75 -3.70
CA LEU A 155 -3.47 11.87 -4.65
C LEU A 155 -4.60 12.87 -4.50
N ARG A 156 -5.84 12.44 -4.20
CA ARG A 156 -6.97 13.31 -3.91
C ARG A 156 -6.78 14.07 -2.58
N TYR A 157 -6.27 13.42 -1.54
CA TYR A 157 -5.92 14.08 -0.27
C TYR A 157 -4.85 15.18 -0.48
N ARG A 158 -3.84 14.93 -1.31
CA ARG A 158 -2.82 15.92 -1.68
C ARG A 158 -3.42 17.13 -2.43
N LYS A 159 -4.56 16.95 -3.09
CA LYS A 159 -5.33 18.00 -3.78
C LYS A 159 -6.37 18.67 -2.87
N GLY A 160 -6.36 18.39 -1.58
CA GLY A 160 -7.22 19.03 -0.59
C GLY A 160 -8.50 18.28 -0.24
N MET A 161 -8.73 17.06 -0.72
CA MET A 161 -9.88 16.25 -0.30
C MET A 161 -9.81 15.97 1.21
N ALA A 162 -10.93 16.07 1.91
CA ALA A 162 -11.03 15.68 3.31
C ALA A 162 -11.17 14.16 3.46
N ASN A 163 -10.94 13.65 4.66
CA ASN A 163 -11.36 12.29 5.04
C ASN A 163 -12.89 12.20 5.08
N TYR A 164 -13.41 10.97 5.11
CA TYR A 164 -14.86 10.75 5.04
C TYR A 164 -15.60 11.35 6.23
N ASN A 165 -16.66 12.09 5.96
CA ASN A 165 -17.59 12.72 6.91
C ASN A 165 -16.93 13.62 7.96
N VAL A 166 -15.82 14.29 7.61
CA VAL A 166 -15.14 15.31 8.44
C VAL A 166 -14.68 16.49 7.60
N ASP A 167 -14.55 17.66 8.21
CA ASP A 167 -14.17 18.92 7.55
C ASP A 167 -12.66 19.22 7.69
N ASN A 168 -11.82 18.21 7.44
CA ASN A 168 -10.36 18.35 7.61
C ASN A 168 -9.61 18.64 6.29
N TYR A 169 -10.18 19.47 5.42
CA TYR A 169 -9.64 19.81 4.10
C TYR A 169 -8.19 20.29 4.16
N ASP A 170 -7.87 21.17 5.12
CA ASP A 170 -6.56 21.81 5.30
C ASP A 170 -5.67 21.09 6.33
N GLU A 171 -6.06 19.91 6.81
CA GLU A 171 -5.24 19.17 7.77
C GLU A 171 -3.96 18.63 7.13
N ASP A 172 -2.92 18.47 7.96
CA ASP A 172 -1.66 17.85 7.59
C ASP A 172 -1.89 16.53 6.85
N ILE A 173 -1.30 16.39 5.68
CA ILE A 173 -1.47 15.25 4.79
C ILE A 173 -1.12 13.90 5.47
N LEU A 174 -0.11 13.88 6.35
CA LEU A 174 0.27 12.68 7.08
C LEU A 174 -0.80 12.26 8.10
N LYS A 175 -1.51 13.22 8.69
CA LYS A 175 -2.64 12.94 9.58
C LYS A 175 -3.84 12.40 8.81
N LYS A 176 -4.11 12.92 7.60
CA LYS A 176 -5.14 12.37 6.71
C LYS A 176 -4.83 10.93 6.34
N TYR A 177 -3.58 10.62 5.96
CA TYR A 177 -3.13 9.26 5.67
C TYR A 177 -3.24 8.34 6.89
N LYS A 178 -2.81 8.81 8.06
CA LYS A 178 -2.92 8.08 9.31
C LYS A 178 -4.37 7.67 9.59
N ARG A 179 -5.32 8.60 9.48
CA ARG A 179 -6.74 8.33 9.68
C ARG A 179 -7.28 7.32 8.66
N GLY A 180 -6.97 7.51 7.38
CA GLY A 180 -7.34 6.57 6.33
C GLY A 180 -6.79 5.18 6.59
N TYR A 181 -5.49 5.09 6.79
CA TYR A 181 -4.77 3.82 6.89
C TYR A 181 -5.13 3.02 8.15
N PHE A 182 -5.08 3.63 9.34
CA PHE A 182 -5.27 2.91 10.59
C PHE A 182 -6.75 2.60 10.90
N ILE A 183 -7.68 3.32 10.28
CA ILE A 183 -9.11 3.23 10.61
C ILE A 183 -9.99 3.10 9.35
N GLU A 184 -10.13 4.17 8.54
CA GLU A 184 -11.20 4.29 7.56
C GLU A 184 -11.12 3.21 6.46
N TRP A 185 -9.95 3.01 5.87
CA TRP A 185 -9.78 2.02 4.81
C TRP A 185 -9.92 0.58 5.32
N ARG A 186 -9.54 0.31 6.56
CA ARG A 186 -9.70 -1.02 7.16
C ARG A 186 -11.15 -1.41 7.39
N ILE A 187 -11.94 -0.49 7.93
CA ILE A 187 -13.38 -0.75 8.12
C ILE A 187 -14.13 -0.78 6.79
N ALA A 188 -13.68 0.00 5.79
CA ALA A 188 -14.23 -0.04 4.45
C ALA A 188 -13.91 -1.36 3.72
N ASP A 189 -12.68 -1.88 3.86
CA ASP A 189 -12.32 -3.20 3.31
C ASP A 189 -13.15 -4.32 3.92
N LYS A 190 -13.33 -4.34 5.25
CA LYS A 190 -14.22 -5.30 5.92
C LYS A 190 -15.67 -5.18 5.45
N HIS A 191 -16.15 -3.96 5.25
CA HIS A 191 -17.49 -3.72 4.71
C HIS A 191 -17.58 -4.27 3.29
N LYS A 192 -16.63 -3.93 2.42
CA LYS A 192 -16.57 -4.42 1.04
C LYS A 192 -16.55 -5.95 0.98
N GLU A 193 -15.67 -6.59 1.75
CA GLU A 193 -15.56 -8.06 1.85
C GLU A 193 -16.89 -8.71 2.22
N LYS A 194 -17.60 -8.15 3.20
CA LYS A 194 -18.91 -8.64 3.64
C LYS A 194 -19.97 -8.60 2.54
N TYR A 195 -19.91 -7.62 1.64
CA TYR A 195 -20.95 -7.35 0.66
C TYR A 195 -20.59 -7.74 -0.78
N PHE A 196 -19.44 -8.35 -1.06
CA PHE A 196 -19.03 -8.76 -2.41
C PHE A 196 -20.13 -9.57 -3.16
N GLU A 197 -20.79 -10.46 -2.46
CA GLU A 197 -21.84 -11.29 -3.05
C GLU A 197 -23.19 -10.54 -3.25
N CYS A 198 -23.31 -9.33 -2.71
CA CYS A 198 -24.49 -8.50 -2.86
C CYS A 198 -24.40 -7.54 -4.07
N PHE A 199 -23.20 -7.25 -4.56
CA PHE A 199 -23.03 -6.32 -5.68
C PHE A 199 -23.63 -6.89 -6.96
N ASP A 200 -24.35 -6.06 -7.72
CA ASP A 200 -24.71 -6.35 -9.12
C ASP A 200 -23.65 -5.80 -10.07
N TYR A 201 -23.06 -4.67 -9.70
CA TYR A 201 -22.04 -3.97 -10.47
C TYR A 201 -20.94 -3.38 -9.58
N VAL A 202 -19.74 -3.30 -10.14
CA VAL A 202 -18.59 -2.57 -9.57
C VAL A 202 -18.19 -1.46 -10.55
N VAL A 203 -17.98 -0.26 -10.03
CA VAL A 203 -17.61 0.93 -10.82
C VAL A 203 -16.21 1.39 -10.42
N ASP A 204 -15.31 1.41 -11.38
CA ASP A 204 -14.00 2.06 -11.30
C ASP A 204 -14.17 3.58 -11.33
N THR A 205 -13.78 4.27 -10.26
CA THR A 205 -13.81 5.73 -10.11
C THR A 205 -12.42 6.35 -9.95
N ASN A 206 -11.37 5.61 -10.29
CA ASN A 206 -9.98 6.08 -10.15
C ASN A 206 -9.74 7.35 -10.96
N LYS A 207 -10.27 7.42 -12.17
CA LYS A 207 -10.14 8.58 -13.04
C LYS A 207 -11.40 9.44 -13.02
N SER A 208 -11.25 10.70 -12.63
CA SER A 208 -12.36 11.67 -12.59
C SER A 208 -13.04 11.81 -13.95
N LYS A 209 -14.36 11.83 -13.96
CA LYS A 209 -15.24 11.96 -15.14
C LYS A 209 -15.09 10.86 -16.21
N ASP A 210 -14.45 9.76 -15.85
CA ASP A 210 -14.18 8.65 -16.76
C ASP A 210 -14.45 7.29 -16.09
N PRO A 211 -15.67 7.08 -15.50
CA PRO A 211 -16.00 5.85 -14.79
C PRO A 211 -16.13 4.67 -15.76
N LYS A 212 -15.80 3.48 -15.29
CA LYS A 212 -16.08 2.22 -15.98
C LYS A 212 -16.82 1.29 -15.04
N MET A 213 -17.78 0.56 -15.57
CA MET A 213 -18.60 -0.35 -14.80
C MET A 213 -18.52 -1.77 -15.37
N ILE A 214 -18.42 -2.74 -14.49
CA ILE A 214 -18.52 -4.16 -14.82
C ILE A 214 -19.56 -4.84 -13.94
N SER A 215 -20.18 -5.90 -14.46
CA SER A 215 -21.08 -6.72 -13.66
C SER A 215 -20.30 -7.51 -12.59
N ARG A 216 -20.98 -7.92 -11.50
CA ARG A 216 -20.42 -8.83 -10.51
C ARG A 216 -19.83 -10.09 -11.15
N TYR A 217 -20.55 -10.69 -12.08
CA TYR A 217 -20.04 -11.86 -12.79
C TYR A 217 -18.70 -11.60 -13.48
N THR A 218 -18.59 -10.46 -14.18
CA THR A 218 -17.33 -10.05 -14.81
C THR A 218 -16.24 -9.80 -13.77
N PHE A 219 -16.55 -9.11 -12.68
CA PHE A 219 -15.62 -8.85 -11.58
C PHE A 219 -15.07 -10.15 -10.98
N THR A 220 -15.95 -11.06 -10.57
CA THR A 220 -15.55 -12.32 -9.91
C THR A 220 -14.74 -13.22 -10.83
N GLU A 221 -15.15 -13.37 -12.09
CA GLU A 221 -14.43 -14.21 -13.07
C GLU A 221 -13.06 -13.61 -13.43
N SER A 222 -12.96 -12.28 -13.50
CA SER A 222 -11.66 -11.63 -13.77
C SER A 222 -10.67 -11.86 -12.65
N LEU A 223 -11.09 -11.71 -11.39
CA LEU A 223 -10.23 -11.97 -10.22
C LEU A 223 -9.84 -13.45 -10.12
N LYS A 224 -10.77 -14.37 -10.38
CA LYS A 224 -10.45 -15.82 -10.42
C LYS A 224 -9.42 -16.16 -11.49
N GLN A 225 -9.60 -15.62 -12.70
CA GLN A 225 -8.65 -15.86 -13.80
C GLN A 225 -7.27 -15.25 -13.48
N LEU A 226 -7.24 -14.08 -12.81
CA LEU A 226 -6.00 -13.43 -12.45
C LEU A 226 -5.22 -14.24 -11.39
N ALA A 227 -5.90 -14.78 -10.38
CA ALA A 227 -5.29 -15.61 -9.34
C ALA A 227 -4.64 -16.90 -9.87
N GLN A 228 -4.98 -17.34 -11.10
CA GLN A 228 -4.48 -18.57 -11.72
C GLN A 228 -3.27 -18.38 -12.64
N LYS A 229 -2.72 -17.17 -12.75
CA LYS A 229 -1.63 -16.87 -13.67
C LYS A 229 -0.72 -15.76 -13.13
N PRO A 230 0.55 -15.69 -13.57
CA PRO A 230 1.40 -14.55 -13.27
C PRO A 230 0.79 -13.25 -13.80
N PHE A 231 0.87 -12.18 -13.01
CA PHE A 231 0.41 -10.84 -13.38
C PHE A 231 1.30 -9.79 -12.74
N ARG A 232 1.14 -8.54 -13.16
CA ARG A 232 1.74 -7.38 -12.50
C ARG A 232 0.66 -6.42 -12.05
N THR A 233 0.91 -5.76 -10.93
CA THR A 233 0.14 -4.60 -10.47
C THR A 233 0.59 -3.34 -11.23
N VAL A 234 -0.21 -2.28 -11.20
CA VAL A 234 0.18 -0.96 -11.70
C VAL A 234 1.13 -0.34 -10.67
N PRO A 235 2.40 -0.15 -11.00
CA PRO A 235 3.33 0.50 -10.09
C PRO A 235 3.03 1.98 -9.98
N TYR A 236 3.30 2.58 -8.84
CA TYR A 236 3.36 4.02 -8.74
C TYR A 236 4.73 4.49 -8.29
N PHE A 237 5.06 5.73 -8.65
CA PHE A 237 6.37 6.33 -8.44
C PHE A 237 6.18 7.68 -7.76
N ASP A 238 6.91 7.93 -6.68
CA ASP A 238 6.77 9.15 -5.92
C ASP A 238 8.12 9.87 -5.75
N PRO A 239 8.17 11.21 -5.92
CA PRO A 239 9.37 11.98 -5.64
C PRO A 239 9.64 12.05 -4.15
N GLY A 240 10.89 12.33 -3.78
CA GLY A 240 11.29 12.50 -2.39
C GLY A 240 12.52 13.37 -2.23
N VAL A 241 12.78 13.81 -1.00
CA VAL A 241 13.89 14.73 -0.70
C VAL A 241 15.28 14.12 -0.94
N TRP A 242 15.35 12.79 -1.04
CA TRP A 242 16.59 12.04 -1.28
C TRP A 242 16.61 11.33 -2.65
N GLY A 243 15.53 11.44 -3.42
CA GLY A 243 15.29 10.69 -4.64
C GLY A 243 16.34 10.85 -5.73
N GLY A 244 16.45 9.82 -6.53
CA GLY A 244 17.47 9.66 -7.57
C GLY A 244 16.97 9.84 -9.01
N GLN A 245 17.78 9.39 -9.95
CA GLN A 245 17.58 9.58 -11.39
C GLN A 245 17.47 8.26 -12.17
N TRP A 246 17.75 7.12 -11.54
CA TRP A 246 17.79 5.83 -12.21
C TRP A 246 16.41 5.41 -12.73
N MET A 247 15.38 5.50 -11.88
CA MET A 247 14.02 5.13 -12.27
C MET A 247 13.45 5.99 -13.39
N LYS A 248 13.86 7.26 -13.51
CA LYS A 248 13.45 8.12 -14.63
C LYS A 248 13.74 7.51 -15.98
N GLU A 249 14.95 6.96 -16.13
CA GLU A 249 15.40 6.36 -17.38
C GLU A 249 14.90 4.93 -17.51
N VAL A 250 15.15 4.10 -16.50
CA VAL A 250 14.90 2.66 -16.57
C VAL A 250 13.40 2.33 -16.56
N CYS A 251 12.60 3.08 -15.81
CA CYS A 251 11.15 2.91 -15.80
C CYS A 251 10.42 3.84 -16.77
N ASN A 252 11.14 4.56 -17.64
CA ASN A 252 10.60 5.46 -18.66
C ASN A 252 9.59 6.48 -18.09
N LEU A 253 9.98 7.14 -16.99
CA LEU A 253 9.12 8.08 -16.26
C LEU A 253 9.21 9.50 -16.82
N ASP A 254 8.35 10.38 -16.27
CA ASP A 254 8.34 11.80 -16.62
C ASP A 254 9.68 12.45 -16.26
N LYS A 255 10.34 13.01 -17.28
CA LYS A 255 11.67 13.63 -17.16
C LYS A 255 11.62 15.00 -16.50
N ASP A 256 10.45 15.66 -16.49
CA ASP A 256 10.27 16.99 -15.90
C ASP A 256 10.17 16.93 -14.37
N GLN A 257 9.90 15.78 -13.80
CA GLN A 257 9.98 15.58 -12.35
C GLN A 257 11.43 15.72 -11.87
N PRO A 258 11.68 16.40 -10.72
CA PRO A 258 13.04 16.58 -10.22
C PRO A 258 13.76 15.26 -9.93
N ASN A 259 13.07 14.29 -9.37
CA ASN A 259 13.57 12.96 -9.04
C ASN A 259 12.43 11.98 -8.81
N TYR A 260 12.79 10.71 -8.59
CA TYR A 260 11.91 9.73 -7.96
C TYR A 260 12.65 9.10 -6.79
N ALA A 261 11.97 8.95 -5.67
CA ALA A 261 12.56 8.40 -4.46
C ALA A 261 12.19 6.94 -4.30
N TRP A 262 10.91 6.62 -4.45
CA TRP A 262 10.44 5.25 -4.34
C TRP A 262 9.39 4.90 -5.37
N SER A 263 9.29 3.59 -5.61
CA SER A 263 8.23 2.96 -6.36
C SER A 263 7.69 1.79 -5.56
N PHE A 264 6.38 1.66 -5.55
CA PHE A 264 5.69 0.50 -5.00
C PHE A 264 5.18 -0.35 -6.16
N ASP A 265 5.71 -1.57 -6.28
CA ASP A 265 5.34 -2.52 -7.33
C ASP A 265 5.07 -3.89 -6.70
N GLY A 266 3.81 -4.20 -6.48
CA GLY A 266 3.37 -5.40 -5.76
C GLY A 266 3.06 -5.15 -4.28
N VAL A 267 2.51 -3.97 -3.97
CA VAL A 267 1.95 -3.61 -2.67
C VAL A 267 0.44 -3.51 -2.82
N PRO A 268 -0.32 -4.62 -2.61
CA PRO A 268 -1.76 -4.65 -2.92
C PRO A 268 -2.59 -3.58 -2.22
N GLU A 269 -2.17 -3.15 -1.03
CA GLU A 269 -2.87 -2.10 -0.29
C GLU A 269 -2.82 -0.74 -0.99
N GLU A 270 -1.84 -0.52 -1.86
CA GLU A 270 -1.62 0.75 -2.54
C GLU A 270 -1.86 0.66 -4.06
N ASN A 271 -1.43 -0.46 -4.66
CA ASN A 271 -1.46 -0.66 -6.11
C ASN A 271 -2.86 -1.03 -6.62
N SER A 272 -3.01 -0.93 -7.93
CA SER A 272 -4.18 -1.37 -8.68
C SER A 272 -3.84 -2.45 -9.70
N ILE A 273 -4.88 -3.01 -10.30
CA ILE A 273 -4.81 -4.01 -11.38
C ILE A 273 -5.64 -3.49 -12.55
N LEU A 274 -5.11 -3.59 -13.77
CA LEU A 274 -5.82 -3.22 -14.98
C LEU A 274 -6.37 -4.45 -15.70
N PHE A 275 -7.66 -4.41 -15.99
CA PHE A 275 -8.34 -5.37 -16.84
C PHE A 275 -8.74 -4.73 -18.16
N ASP A 276 -8.47 -5.42 -19.28
CA ASP A 276 -8.85 -4.99 -20.63
C ASP A 276 -10.03 -5.84 -21.14
N TYR A 277 -11.18 -5.19 -21.30
CA TYR A 277 -12.40 -5.76 -21.85
C TYR A 277 -12.67 -5.18 -23.23
N ASP A 278 -12.10 -5.81 -24.26
CA ASP A 278 -12.23 -5.37 -25.66
C ASP A 278 -11.90 -3.88 -25.88
N GLY A 279 -10.84 -3.40 -25.21
CA GLY A 279 -10.35 -2.01 -25.30
C GLY A 279 -10.89 -1.07 -24.22
N VAL A 280 -11.84 -1.47 -23.41
CA VAL A 280 -12.25 -0.72 -22.20
C VAL A 280 -11.39 -1.19 -21.03
N ILE A 281 -10.54 -0.26 -20.53
CA ILE A 281 -9.64 -0.55 -19.42
C ILE A 281 -10.33 -0.18 -18.11
N VAL A 282 -10.52 -1.17 -17.26
CA VAL A 282 -11.07 -1.03 -15.89
C VAL A 282 -9.93 -1.20 -14.89
N GLU A 283 -9.82 -0.26 -13.97
CA GLU A 283 -8.83 -0.26 -12.90
C GLU A 283 -9.49 -0.63 -11.57
N LEU A 284 -9.06 -1.75 -10.97
CA LEU A 284 -9.53 -2.19 -9.67
C LEU A 284 -8.41 -2.12 -8.64
N PRO A 285 -8.70 -1.88 -7.34
CA PRO A 285 -7.73 -2.05 -6.27
C PRO A 285 -7.15 -3.46 -6.27
N ALA A 286 -5.82 -3.61 -6.11
CA ALA A 286 -5.22 -4.94 -6.00
C ALA A 286 -5.69 -5.66 -4.72
N MET A 287 -6.13 -4.91 -3.70
CA MET A 287 -6.77 -5.48 -2.51
C MET A 287 -8.03 -6.27 -2.81
N ASP A 288 -8.76 -5.98 -3.88
CA ASP A 288 -9.94 -6.77 -4.27
C ASP A 288 -9.57 -8.23 -4.56
N LEU A 289 -8.41 -8.44 -5.17
CA LEU A 289 -7.91 -9.80 -5.40
C LEU A 289 -7.57 -10.50 -4.09
N VAL A 290 -6.88 -9.79 -3.18
CA VAL A 290 -6.50 -10.33 -1.86
C VAL A 290 -7.73 -10.67 -1.02
N LEU A 291 -8.74 -9.81 -1.01
CA LEU A 291 -9.95 -9.99 -0.20
C LEU A 291 -10.89 -11.05 -0.81
N TYR A 292 -11.02 -11.10 -2.13
CA TYR A 292 -11.98 -11.98 -2.81
C TYR A 292 -11.42 -13.35 -3.16
N GLN A 293 -10.10 -13.47 -3.45
CA GLN A 293 -9.44 -14.72 -3.81
C GLN A 293 -8.22 -15.02 -2.90
N PRO A 294 -8.34 -14.91 -1.56
CA PRO A 294 -7.20 -15.00 -0.66
C PRO A 294 -6.50 -16.36 -0.71
N LYS A 295 -7.24 -17.47 -0.82
CA LYS A 295 -6.66 -18.81 -0.83
C LYS A 295 -5.96 -19.14 -2.13
N GLU A 296 -6.56 -18.77 -3.25
CA GLU A 296 -6.01 -18.98 -4.59
C GLU A 296 -4.76 -18.14 -4.81
N LEU A 297 -4.73 -16.90 -4.28
CA LEU A 297 -3.60 -15.99 -4.42
C LEU A 297 -2.46 -16.34 -3.47
N LEU A 298 -2.79 -16.52 -2.18
CA LEU A 298 -1.80 -16.66 -1.11
C LEU A 298 -1.35 -18.12 -0.89
N GLY A 299 -2.23 -19.08 -1.22
CA GLY A 299 -2.11 -20.49 -0.82
C GLY A 299 -2.60 -20.74 0.61
N GLU A 300 -3.02 -21.96 0.88
CA GLU A 300 -3.63 -22.34 2.18
C GLU A 300 -2.73 -22.07 3.40
N GLN A 301 -1.42 -22.24 3.27
CA GLN A 301 -0.47 -22.03 4.38
C GLN A 301 -0.38 -20.55 4.77
N VAL A 302 -0.23 -19.67 3.79
CA VAL A 302 -0.12 -18.22 4.03
C VAL A 302 -1.45 -17.68 4.51
N TYR A 303 -2.56 -18.05 3.86
CA TYR A 303 -3.90 -17.67 4.28
C TYR A 303 -4.21 -18.10 5.72
N SER A 304 -3.83 -19.33 6.12
CA SER A 304 -4.06 -19.80 7.49
C SER A 304 -3.28 -19.01 8.54
N ARG A 305 -2.15 -18.41 8.18
CA ARG A 305 -1.31 -17.62 9.08
C ARG A 305 -1.68 -16.15 9.11
N PHE A 306 -1.99 -15.56 7.97
CA PHE A 306 -2.14 -14.11 7.81
C PHE A 306 -3.57 -13.67 7.49
N GLY A 307 -4.48 -14.60 7.16
CA GLY A 307 -5.80 -14.25 6.64
C GLY A 307 -5.72 -13.64 5.25
N ALA A 308 -6.62 -12.73 4.92
CA ALA A 308 -6.62 -11.99 3.66
C ALA A 308 -5.64 -10.79 3.73
N GLU A 309 -4.37 -11.06 4.04
CA GLU A 309 -3.27 -10.09 4.03
C GLU A 309 -2.15 -10.59 3.13
N PHE A 310 -1.56 -9.71 2.34
CA PHE A 310 -0.44 -10.03 1.46
C PHE A 310 0.87 -9.60 2.13
N PRO A 311 1.67 -10.52 2.71
CA PRO A 311 2.76 -10.16 3.61
C PRO A 311 4.09 -9.86 2.92
N ILE A 312 4.20 -9.94 1.59
CA ILE A 312 5.42 -9.57 0.86
C ILE A 312 5.21 -8.23 0.16
N ARG A 313 6.25 -7.37 0.17
CA ARG A 313 6.28 -6.10 -0.55
C ARG A 313 7.57 -5.97 -1.33
N PHE A 314 7.47 -5.42 -2.54
CA PHE A 314 8.57 -4.95 -3.33
C PHE A 314 8.50 -3.43 -3.45
N ASP A 315 9.50 -2.78 -2.89
CA ASP A 315 9.66 -1.33 -2.96
C ASP A 315 11.00 -1.01 -3.64
N PHE A 316 10.99 -0.09 -4.57
CA PHE A 316 12.22 0.41 -5.18
C PHE A 316 12.63 1.71 -4.50
N LEU A 317 13.90 1.78 -4.08
CA LEU A 317 14.50 2.96 -3.45
C LEU A 317 15.63 3.47 -4.36
N ASP A 318 15.40 4.63 -4.95
CA ASP A 318 16.37 5.24 -5.89
C ASP A 318 17.11 6.39 -5.21
N THR A 319 18.37 6.15 -4.85
CA THR A 319 19.30 7.17 -4.35
C THR A 319 20.39 7.53 -5.37
N MET A 320 20.25 7.07 -6.61
CA MET A 320 21.24 7.28 -7.67
C MET A 320 21.33 8.76 -8.07
N GLU A 321 22.48 9.39 -7.85
CA GLU A 321 22.66 10.85 -7.96
C GLU A 321 21.76 11.66 -6.99
N GLY A 322 21.19 11.00 -6.01
CA GLY A 322 20.38 11.56 -4.94
C GLY A 322 21.16 11.70 -3.63
N GLN A 323 20.48 11.45 -2.53
CA GLN A 323 21.04 11.55 -1.18
C GLN A 323 20.81 10.26 -0.40
N ASN A 324 21.43 10.17 0.80
CA ASN A 324 21.18 9.05 1.70
C ASN A 324 19.71 8.97 2.11
N LEU A 325 19.20 7.76 2.24
CA LEU A 325 17.92 7.51 2.92
C LEU A 325 18.00 7.94 4.39
N SER A 326 16.88 8.12 5.05
CA SER A 326 16.86 8.40 6.50
C SER A 326 17.48 7.23 7.27
N LEU A 327 18.34 7.51 8.24
CA LEU A 327 18.79 6.49 9.20
C LEU A 327 17.59 6.05 10.05
N GLN A 328 17.32 4.77 10.10
CA GLN A 328 16.06 4.24 10.64
C GLN A 328 16.24 2.88 11.33
N VAL A 329 15.20 2.48 12.06
CA VAL A 329 15.07 1.16 12.67
C VAL A 329 13.61 0.74 12.64
N HIS A 330 13.34 -0.54 12.36
CA HIS A 330 11.99 -1.11 12.43
C HIS A 330 11.71 -1.66 13.83
N PRO A 331 10.46 -1.56 14.31
CA PRO A 331 10.08 -2.09 15.61
C PRO A 331 10.16 -3.62 15.64
N LEU A 332 10.46 -4.17 16.82
CA LEU A 332 10.32 -5.60 17.06
C LEU A 332 8.84 -6.00 17.09
N THR A 333 8.52 -7.27 16.77
CA THR A 333 7.15 -7.79 16.70
C THR A 333 6.35 -7.52 17.98
N GLU A 334 6.93 -7.77 19.15
CA GLU A 334 6.26 -7.52 20.43
C GLU A 334 5.99 -6.03 20.66
N TYR A 335 6.91 -5.16 20.21
CA TYR A 335 6.77 -3.73 20.36
C TYR A 335 5.63 -3.18 19.47
N ILE A 336 5.61 -3.59 18.20
CA ILE A 336 4.60 -3.12 17.25
C ILE A 336 3.20 -3.62 17.63
N LYS A 337 3.10 -4.87 18.10
CA LYS A 337 1.86 -5.45 18.60
C LYS A 337 1.31 -4.69 19.80
N LYS A 338 2.14 -4.44 20.80
CA LYS A 338 1.75 -3.75 22.02
C LYS A 338 1.35 -2.30 21.79
N ASN A 339 2.12 -1.56 20.99
CA ASN A 339 1.97 -0.11 20.85
C ASN A 339 1.04 0.30 19.71
N PHE A 340 0.93 -0.50 18.66
CA PHE A 340 0.25 -0.14 17.42
C PHE A 340 -0.80 -1.16 16.97
N GLY A 341 -0.88 -2.32 17.64
CA GLY A 341 -1.88 -3.36 17.39
C GLY A 341 -1.63 -4.18 16.13
N MET A 342 -0.42 -4.16 15.54
CA MET A 342 -0.09 -4.93 14.35
C MET A 342 0.40 -6.33 14.71
N SER A 343 0.10 -7.32 13.85
CA SER A 343 0.35 -8.74 14.13
C SER A 343 1.79 -9.17 13.85
N TYR A 344 2.48 -8.50 12.93
CA TYR A 344 3.87 -8.74 12.55
C TYR A 344 4.53 -7.41 12.18
N THR A 345 5.86 -7.40 12.11
CA THR A 345 6.66 -6.20 11.91
C THR A 345 7.20 -6.10 10.50
N GLN A 346 7.91 -5.03 10.21
CA GLN A 346 8.71 -4.87 9.00
C GLN A 346 10.08 -5.50 9.24
N ASP A 347 10.27 -6.69 8.65
CA ASP A 347 11.57 -7.29 8.39
C ASP A 347 11.87 -7.12 6.92
N GLU A 348 13.07 -6.70 6.55
CA GLU A 348 13.39 -6.35 5.18
C GLU A 348 14.79 -6.78 4.75
N SER A 349 15.05 -6.63 3.48
CA SER A 349 16.38 -6.78 2.89
C SER A 349 16.55 -5.80 1.74
N TYR A 350 17.79 -5.41 1.47
CA TYR A 350 18.17 -4.59 0.33
C TYR A 350 18.92 -5.44 -0.68
N TYR A 351 18.32 -5.63 -1.86
CA TYR A 351 19.00 -6.16 -3.02
C TYR A 351 19.45 -5.00 -3.92
N ILE A 352 20.74 -4.91 -4.20
CA ILE A 352 21.30 -3.79 -4.98
C ILE A 352 21.15 -4.08 -6.47
N LEU A 353 20.24 -3.36 -7.13
CA LEU A 353 20.01 -3.48 -8.57
C LEU A 353 21.08 -2.76 -9.40
N ASP A 354 21.58 -1.63 -8.87
CA ASP A 354 22.64 -0.85 -9.50
C ASP A 354 23.34 0.02 -8.44
N ALA A 355 24.63 0.34 -8.65
CA ALA A 355 25.39 1.14 -7.72
C ALA A 355 26.57 1.85 -8.40
N LYS A 356 26.89 3.07 -7.97
CA LYS A 356 28.18 3.72 -8.28
C LYS A 356 29.27 3.28 -7.32
N ASP A 357 30.52 3.56 -7.65
CA ASP A 357 31.70 3.12 -6.88
C ASP A 357 31.71 3.62 -5.43
N ASP A 358 31.03 4.73 -5.14
CA ASP A 358 30.93 5.33 -3.79
C ASP A 358 29.65 4.95 -3.03
N ALA A 359 28.85 4.03 -3.57
CA ALA A 359 27.65 3.57 -2.92
C ALA A 359 27.95 2.77 -1.66
N VAL A 360 27.16 3.00 -0.61
CA VAL A 360 27.28 2.29 0.67
C VAL A 360 25.90 1.97 1.22
N VAL A 361 25.85 0.94 2.07
CA VAL A 361 24.73 0.69 2.98
C VAL A 361 25.20 0.91 4.41
N TYR A 362 24.45 1.73 5.15
CA TYR A 362 24.60 1.85 6.58
C TYR A 362 23.87 0.69 7.24
N LEU A 363 24.56 -0.13 8.05
CA LEU A 363 23.96 -1.34 8.61
C LEU A 363 24.59 -1.74 9.94
N GLY A 364 23.76 -1.81 10.98
CA GLY A 364 24.16 -2.18 12.31
C GLY A 364 25.14 -1.21 12.97
N LEU A 365 25.49 -1.49 14.19
CA LEU A 365 26.24 -0.61 15.07
C LEU A 365 27.75 -0.90 15.00
N LYS A 366 28.58 0.09 15.24
CA LYS A 366 30.01 -0.12 15.38
C LYS A 366 30.37 -0.75 16.73
N GLU A 367 31.44 -1.52 16.74
CA GLU A 367 32.00 -2.08 17.99
C GLU A 367 32.33 -0.98 19.01
N GLY A 368 32.02 -1.25 20.26
CA GLY A 368 32.44 -0.42 21.41
C GLY A 368 31.63 0.87 21.59
N ILE A 369 30.58 1.12 20.80
CA ILE A 369 29.73 2.28 21.03
C ILE A 369 29.00 2.18 22.36
N GLN A 370 28.71 3.35 22.94
CA GLN A 370 27.89 3.42 24.14
C GLN A 370 26.44 3.79 23.78
N PRO A 371 25.44 2.93 24.07
CA PRO A 371 24.03 3.20 23.76
C PRO A 371 23.52 4.56 24.25
N THR A 372 23.86 4.90 25.48
CA THR A 372 23.46 6.17 26.10
C THR A 372 24.05 7.39 25.40
N GLU A 373 25.28 7.29 24.90
CA GLU A 373 25.95 8.37 24.15
C GLU A 373 25.27 8.57 22.79
N MET A 374 25.04 7.48 22.05
CA MET A 374 24.33 7.55 20.74
C MET A 374 22.96 8.17 20.88
N ILE A 375 22.17 7.76 21.86
CA ILE A 375 20.83 8.32 22.09
C ILE A 375 20.92 9.80 22.48
N SER A 376 21.85 10.18 23.37
CA SER A 376 22.07 11.59 23.74
C SER A 376 22.44 12.46 22.54
N ASP A 377 23.31 11.96 21.64
CA ASP A 377 23.70 12.67 20.42
C ASP A 377 22.52 12.79 19.44
N LEU A 378 21.69 11.75 19.28
CA LEU A 378 20.46 11.80 18.46
C LEU A 378 19.45 12.82 19.00
N GLU A 379 19.20 12.83 20.30
CA GLU A 379 18.30 13.78 20.97
C GLU A 379 18.81 15.23 20.86
N SER A 380 20.11 15.45 21.01
CA SER A 380 20.75 16.76 20.84
C SER A 380 20.66 17.23 19.38
N ALA A 381 20.85 16.31 18.42
CA ALA A 381 20.69 16.61 17.00
C ALA A 381 19.22 16.93 16.63
N GLN A 382 18.26 16.24 17.23
CA GLN A 382 16.84 16.53 17.06
C GLN A 382 16.48 17.94 17.55
N ARG A 383 17.11 18.40 18.64
CA ARG A 383 16.95 19.79 19.13
C ARG A 383 17.72 20.82 18.32
N GLY A 384 18.55 20.39 17.35
CA GLY A 384 19.36 21.27 16.50
C GLY A 384 20.64 21.77 17.18
N GLU A 385 21.07 21.17 18.29
CA GLU A 385 22.25 21.57 19.06
C GLU A 385 23.55 21.08 18.39
N ILE A 386 23.51 19.92 17.76
CA ILE A 386 24.62 19.29 17.02
C ILE A 386 24.15 18.71 15.71
N VAL A 387 25.09 18.35 14.84
CA VAL A 387 24.85 17.45 13.69
C VAL A 387 25.19 16.04 14.15
N PHE A 388 24.27 15.10 14.01
CA PHE A 388 24.53 13.70 14.37
C PHE A 388 25.57 13.09 13.42
N ASP A 389 26.64 12.59 13.99
CA ASP A 389 27.68 11.88 13.25
C ASP A 389 27.33 10.39 13.13
N ALA A 390 26.61 10.04 12.05
CA ALA A 390 26.25 8.65 11.80
C ALA A 390 27.48 7.74 11.62
N ASP A 391 28.59 8.27 11.12
CA ASP A 391 29.82 7.52 10.91
C ASP A 391 30.53 7.14 12.22
N LYS A 392 30.24 7.81 13.30
CA LYS A 392 30.72 7.45 14.65
C LYS A 392 30.08 6.15 15.15
N TYR A 393 28.80 5.94 14.83
CA TYR A 393 27.95 4.91 15.46
C TYR A 393 27.58 3.75 14.55
N ILE A 394 27.41 3.99 13.24
CA ILE A 394 26.85 3.02 12.29
C ILE A 394 27.94 2.53 11.34
N ASN A 395 27.96 1.23 11.08
CA ASN A 395 28.85 0.67 10.07
C ASN A 395 28.44 1.13 8.68
N LYS A 396 29.43 1.24 7.79
CA LYS A 396 29.27 1.46 6.36
C LYS A 396 29.86 0.29 5.59
N PHE A 397 29.07 -0.35 4.78
CA PHE A 397 29.50 -1.40 3.87
C PHE A 397 29.44 -0.88 2.43
N PRO A 398 30.51 -1.03 1.63
CA PRO A 398 30.45 -0.76 0.20
C PRO A 398 29.34 -1.58 -0.43
N ALA A 399 28.57 -0.97 -1.33
CA ALA A 399 27.47 -1.63 -2.04
C ALA A 399 27.78 -1.73 -3.54
N LYS A 400 27.59 -2.91 -4.10
CA LYS A 400 27.77 -3.20 -5.52
C LYS A 400 26.51 -3.85 -6.09
N LYS A 401 26.32 -3.73 -7.38
CA LYS A 401 25.26 -4.46 -8.09
C LYS A 401 25.28 -5.94 -7.68
N HIS A 402 24.10 -6.49 -7.35
CA HIS A 402 23.86 -7.84 -6.86
C HIS A 402 24.27 -8.16 -5.43
N ASP A 403 24.78 -7.20 -4.67
CA ASP A 403 24.92 -7.38 -3.22
C ASP A 403 23.54 -7.47 -2.55
N HIS A 404 23.48 -8.21 -1.45
CA HIS A 404 22.27 -8.35 -0.64
C HIS A 404 22.58 -8.13 0.84
N PHE A 405 21.79 -7.26 1.47
CA PHE A 405 21.91 -6.88 2.87
C PHE A 405 20.63 -7.24 3.62
N LEU A 406 20.73 -8.09 4.63
CA LEU A 406 19.59 -8.49 5.46
C LEU A 406 19.37 -7.48 6.57
N ILE A 407 18.12 -7.15 6.84
CA ILE A 407 17.75 -6.08 7.78
C ILE A 407 16.60 -6.58 8.68
N PRO A 408 16.87 -7.53 9.58
CA PRO A 408 15.84 -7.93 10.55
C PRO A 408 15.51 -6.77 11.48
N ALA A 409 14.23 -6.71 11.90
CA ALA A 409 13.71 -5.66 12.79
C ALA A 409 14.61 -5.42 13.99
N GLY A 410 14.81 -4.16 14.37
CA GLY A 410 15.74 -3.74 15.42
C GLY A 410 17.16 -3.41 14.94
N THR A 411 17.46 -3.57 13.65
CA THR A 411 18.75 -3.21 13.06
C THR A 411 18.75 -1.76 12.57
N CYS A 412 19.66 -0.92 13.07
CA CYS A 412 19.85 0.43 12.53
C CYS A 412 20.39 0.35 11.10
N HIS A 413 19.76 1.05 10.15
CA HIS A 413 20.15 0.97 8.74
C HIS A 413 19.69 2.16 7.92
N CYS A 414 20.29 2.34 6.75
CA CYS A 414 19.75 3.05 5.59
C CYS A 414 20.59 2.81 4.34
N SER A 415 19.98 2.96 3.16
CA SER A 415 20.75 3.07 1.92
C SER A 415 21.47 4.42 1.87
N GLY A 416 22.75 4.40 1.55
CA GLY A 416 23.50 5.60 1.18
C GLY A 416 23.13 6.10 -0.21
N LYS A 417 23.69 7.23 -0.62
CA LYS A 417 23.54 7.77 -1.96
C LYS A 417 24.13 6.82 -3.02
N ASN A 418 23.72 7.03 -4.27
CA ASN A 418 24.28 6.36 -5.45
C ASN A 418 24.01 4.84 -5.51
N ALA A 419 22.91 4.37 -4.94
CA ALA A 419 22.43 3.01 -5.05
C ALA A 419 21.00 2.98 -5.60
N MET A 420 20.69 1.94 -6.34
CA MET A 420 19.33 1.55 -6.69
C MET A 420 19.00 0.25 -5.97
N VAL A 421 18.05 0.31 -5.07
CA VAL A 421 17.69 -0.80 -4.17
C VAL A 421 16.33 -1.37 -4.55
N LEU A 422 16.25 -2.70 -4.63
CA LEU A 422 15.01 -3.44 -4.48
C LEU A 422 14.91 -3.81 -2.99
N GLU A 423 14.02 -3.14 -2.28
CA GLU A 423 13.63 -3.52 -0.93
C GLU A 423 12.62 -4.66 -1.00
N ILE A 424 12.92 -5.72 -0.30
CA ILE A 424 12.04 -6.88 -0.14
C ILE A 424 11.66 -6.91 1.33
N SER A 425 10.39 -6.70 1.63
CA SER A 425 9.96 -6.62 3.02
C SER A 425 8.76 -7.48 3.35
N ALA A 426 8.72 -7.95 4.61
CA ALA A 426 7.58 -8.61 5.23
C ALA A 426 6.90 -7.60 6.14
N THR A 427 5.81 -7.00 5.71
CA THR A 427 5.10 -6.02 6.54
C THR A 427 3.66 -5.83 6.05
N PRO A 428 2.70 -5.62 6.98
CA PRO A 428 1.35 -5.20 6.58
C PRO A 428 1.31 -3.71 6.20
N TYR A 429 2.35 -2.95 6.57
CA TYR A 429 2.52 -1.51 6.33
C TYR A 429 3.94 -1.07 6.62
N ILE A 430 4.41 0.00 5.94
CA ILE A 430 5.72 0.60 6.24
C ILE A 430 5.72 1.13 7.67
N PHE A 431 6.53 0.53 8.52
CA PHE A 431 6.62 0.91 9.93
C PHE A 431 8.06 1.19 10.33
N THR A 432 8.46 2.46 10.16
CA THR A 432 9.85 2.90 10.26
C THR A 432 10.01 3.99 11.31
N PHE A 433 10.84 3.75 12.32
CA PHE A 433 11.27 4.79 13.25
C PHE A 433 12.53 5.48 12.73
N LYS A 434 12.36 6.69 12.19
CA LYS A 434 13.50 7.50 11.77
C LYS A 434 14.27 7.99 12.97
N LEU A 435 15.58 7.74 12.98
CA LEU A 435 16.52 8.17 14.00
C LEU A 435 17.20 9.49 13.61
N TRP A 436 17.54 9.63 12.31
CA TRP A 436 18.22 10.79 11.77
C TRP A 436 17.86 10.99 10.30
N ASP A 437 17.67 12.22 9.89
CA ASP A 437 17.32 12.54 8.49
C ASP A 437 18.20 13.63 7.87
N TRP A 438 19.47 13.68 8.24
CA TRP A 438 20.49 14.52 7.63
C TRP A 438 20.13 16.02 7.63
N GLN A 439 19.36 16.50 8.61
CA GLN A 439 18.84 17.87 8.75
C GLN A 439 17.98 18.35 7.56
N ARG A 440 17.38 17.44 6.81
CA ARG A 440 16.53 17.79 5.66
C ARG A 440 15.13 18.18 6.07
N LEU A 441 14.55 19.09 5.30
CA LEU A 441 13.11 19.37 5.36
C LEU A 441 12.36 18.39 4.44
N GLY A 442 11.08 18.17 4.73
CA GLY A 442 10.17 17.47 3.85
C GLY A 442 9.86 18.28 2.57
N LEU A 443 9.20 17.67 1.61
CA LEU A 443 8.70 18.39 0.41
C LEU A 443 7.67 19.47 0.77
N ASP A 444 7.06 19.37 1.95
CA ASP A 444 6.15 20.36 2.55
C ASP A 444 6.90 21.54 3.22
N GLY A 445 8.23 21.53 3.23
CA GLY A 445 9.08 22.53 3.89
C GLY A 445 9.13 22.42 5.42
N LEU A 446 8.53 21.39 6.01
CA LEU A 446 8.54 21.14 7.44
C LEU A 446 9.67 20.15 7.83
N PRO A 447 10.17 20.19 9.08
CA PRO A 447 11.05 19.15 9.58
C PRO A 447 10.42 17.76 9.42
N ARG A 448 11.19 16.80 8.93
CA ARG A 448 10.70 15.43 8.78
C ARG A 448 10.50 14.78 10.15
N PRO A 449 9.47 13.95 10.33
CA PRO A 449 9.22 13.26 11.60
C PRO A 449 10.41 12.41 12.01
N ILE A 450 10.84 12.54 13.27
CA ILE A 450 11.90 11.75 13.92
C ILE A 450 11.29 11.06 15.13
N HIS A 451 11.61 9.77 15.33
CA HIS A 451 10.93 8.91 16.30
C HIS A 451 11.94 8.26 17.27
N ILE A 452 12.85 9.06 17.85
CA ILE A 452 13.91 8.56 18.76
C ILE A 452 13.31 7.84 19.97
N GLU A 453 12.21 8.36 20.53
CA GLU A 453 11.54 7.76 21.69
C GLU A 453 11.06 6.33 21.42
N HIS A 454 10.61 6.04 20.22
CA HIS A 454 10.28 4.67 19.80
C HIS A 454 11.53 3.90 19.43
N GLY A 455 12.42 4.50 18.63
CA GLY A 455 13.63 3.85 18.11
C GLY A 455 14.53 3.30 19.20
N LYS A 456 14.81 4.10 20.25
CA LYS A 456 15.67 3.68 21.36
C LYS A 456 15.19 2.44 22.12
N GLN A 457 13.90 2.11 22.02
CA GLN A 457 13.30 0.95 22.67
C GLN A 457 13.39 -0.34 21.85
N VAL A 458 13.73 -0.22 20.57
CA VAL A 458 13.72 -1.36 19.64
C VAL A 458 15.08 -1.67 19.03
N ILE A 459 16.06 -0.74 19.13
CA ILE A 459 17.42 -0.99 18.67
C ILE A 459 18.01 -2.21 19.39
N GLN A 460 18.52 -3.16 18.61
CA GLN A 460 19.26 -4.30 19.11
C GLN A 460 20.76 -3.93 19.19
N TRP A 461 21.21 -3.63 20.42
CA TRP A 461 22.53 -3.07 20.68
C TRP A 461 23.70 -4.05 20.51
N ASP A 462 23.40 -5.33 20.42
CA ASP A 462 24.32 -6.43 20.17
C ASP A 462 24.62 -6.68 18.68
N ARG A 463 23.89 -6.02 17.79
CA ARG A 463 24.13 -6.12 16.33
C ARG A 463 25.27 -5.22 15.90
N THR A 464 26.47 -5.60 16.33
CA THR A 464 27.70 -4.86 16.10
C THR A 464 28.47 -5.37 14.88
N THR A 465 29.59 -4.77 14.57
CA THR A 465 30.31 -4.90 13.29
C THR A 465 30.55 -6.35 12.86
N ASP A 466 31.05 -7.20 13.75
CA ASP A 466 31.40 -8.57 13.36
C ASP A 466 30.17 -9.43 13.18
N TRP A 467 29.19 -9.30 14.07
CA TRP A 467 27.91 -10.00 13.93
C TRP A 467 27.20 -9.60 12.61
N VAL A 468 27.18 -8.30 12.26
CA VAL A 468 26.56 -7.80 11.03
C VAL A 468 27.27 -8.35 9.78
N LYS A 469 28.60 -8.37 9.76
CA LYS A 469 29.36 -8.93 8.63
C LYS A 469 29.07 -10.42 8.42
N GLU A 470 28.98 -11.17 9.51
CA GLU A 470 28.78 -12.61 9.46
C GLU A 470 27.34 -12.99 9.07
N ASN A 471 26.34 -12.23 9.56
CA ASN A 471 24.95 -12.63 9.47
C ASN A 471 24.12 -11.85 8.43
N LEU A 472 24.50 -10.61 8.09
CA LEU A 472 23.64 -9.72 7.32
C LEU A 472 24.20 -9.30 5.95
N VAL A 473 25.51 -9.39 5.73
CA VAL A 473 26.13 -8.90 4.49
C VAL A 473 26.42 -10.08 3.55
N ASN A 474 25.72 -10.14 2.42
CA ASN A 474 25.93 -11.18 1.39
C ASN A 474 25.95 -12.62 1.96
N ALA A 475 25.09 -12.90 2.94
CA ALA A 475 24.96 -14.24 3.54
C ALA A 475 24.25 -15.21 2.57
N THR A 476 24.87 -15.47 1.42
CA THR A 476 24.29 -16.25 0.31
C THR A 476 24.91 -17.64 0.22
N TYR A 477 24.12 -18.64 -0.20
CA TYR A 477 24.61 -19.98 -0.49
C TYR A 477 23.85 -20.59 -1.66
N GLU A 478 24.52 -21.54 -2.36
CA GLU A 478 23.91 -22.21 -3.51
C GLU A 478 22.86 -23.23 -3.08
N VAL A 479 21.74 -23.24 -3.76
CA VAL A 479 20.63 -24.19 -3.59
C VAL A 479 20.51 -25.03 -4.85
N LYS A 480 20.26 -26.32 -4.70
CA LYS A 480 19.97 -27.22 -5.82
C LYS A 480 18.50 -27.57 -5.84
N GLU A 481 17.85 -27.32 -6.98
CA GLU A 481 16.49 -27.75 -7.25
C GLU A 481 16.49 -28.82 -8.34
N GLU A 482 15.77 -29.89 -8.10
CA GLU A 482 15.63 -30.98 -9.07
C GLU A 482 14.91 -30.47 -10.34
N GLY A 483 15.47 -30.78 -11.51
CA GLY A 483 14.92 -30.37 -12.79
C GLY A 483 15.26 -28.96 -13.25
N ASN A 484 16.12 -28.21 -12.51
CA ASN A 484 16.63 -26.90 -12.89
C ASN A 484 18.11 -26.95 -13.26
N ASP A 485 18.44 -26.45 -14.46
CA ASP A 485 19.83 -26.32 -14.94
C ASP A 485 20.41 -24.90 -14.73
N CYS A 486 19.69 -24.03 -14.03
CA CYS A 486 20.14 -22.67 -13.68
C CYS A 486 20.88 -22.68 -12.33
N LYS A 487 21.74 -21.69 -12.14
CA LYS A 487 22.32 -21.42 -10.81
C LYS A 487 21.25 -20.78 -9.94
N ILE A 488 20.99 -21.36 -8.77
CA ILE A 488 20.05 -20.84 -7.77
C ILE A 488 20.85 -20.52 -6.51
N GLU A 489 20.67 -19.34 -6.00
CA GLU A 489 21.29 -18.88 -4.75
C GLU A 489 20.20 -18.46 -3.78
N HIS A 490 20.22 -19.01 -2.56
CA HIS A 490 19.50 -18.44 -1.44
C HIS A 490 20.23 -17.15 -1.07
N THR A 491 19.58 -16.03 -1.26
CA THR A 491 20.14 -14.71 -0.93
C THR A 491 19.72 -14.27 0.46
N GLY A 492 18.72 -14.93 0.99
CA GLY A 492 18.29 -14.84 2.37
C GLY A 492 17.01 -14.05 2.54
N LEU A 493 16.50 -14.20 3.63
CA LEU A 493 16.12 -13.32 4.69
C LEU A 493 16.72 -13.95 5.93
N HIS A 494 16.97 -13.14 6.96
CA HIS A 494 17.49 -13.66 8.22
C HIS A 494 16.55 -14.74 8.78
N GLU A 495 17.07 -15.71 9.52
CA GLU A 495 16.29 -16.81 10.09
C GLU A 495 15.09 -16.40 10.97
N LEU A 496 15.09 -15.15 11.45
CA LEU A 496 13.99 -14.57 12.22
C LEU A 496 12.80 -14.13 11.34
N GLU A 497 12.97 -14.11 10.03
CA GLU A 497 11.97 -13.66 9.07
C GLU A 497 11.26 -14.86 8.42
N PHE A 498 10.06 -14.65 7.88
CA PHE A 498 9.23 -15.73 7.33
C PHE A 498 9.15 -15.72 5.80
N ILE A 499 9.90 -14.84 5.13
CA ILE A 499 10.01 -14.76 3.67
C ILE A 499 11.35 -15.37 3.25
N GLU A 500 11.35 -16.21 2.22
CA GLU A 500 12.56 -16.70 1.58
C GLU A 500 12.83 -15.93 0.29
N THR A 501 14.08 -15.52 0.08
CA THR A 501 14.52 -14.84 -1.13
C THR A 501 15.55 -15.67 -1.87
N ARG A 502 15.35 -15.87 -3.18
CA ARG A 502 16.26 -16.60 -4.06
C ARG A 502 16.60 -15.78 -5.30
N ARG A 503 17.83 -15.94 -5.79
CA ARG A 503 18.28 -15.43 -7.07
C ARG A 503 18.51 -16.57 -8.06
N TYR A 504 17.91 -16.46 -9.23
CA TYR A 504 18.04 -17.40 -10.34
C TYR A 504 18.90 -16.79 -11.43
N THR A 505 20.02 -17.45 -11.81
CA THR A 505 20.80 -17.07 -12.98
C THR A 505 20.44 -18.03 -14.11
N ILE A 506 19.59 -17.54 -15.03
CA ILE A 506 18.96 -18.34 -16.07
C ILE A 506 19.67 -18.09 -17.40
N LYS A 507 20.20 -19.16 -18.05
CA LYS A 507 20.83 -19.07 -19.36
C LYS A 507 19.84 -19.26 -20.51
N ASN A 508 18.94 -20.21 -20.37
CA ASN A 508 17.96 -20.58 -21.40
C ASN A 508 16.54 -20.56 -20.86
N SER A 509 16.23 -21.45 -19.92
CA SER A 509 14.92 -21.57 -19.31
C SER A 509 15.07 -22.10 -17.88
N SER A 510 14.11 -21.77 -17.05
CA SER A 510 14.01 -22.27 -15.68
C SER A 510 12.58 -22.70 -15.40
N TYR A 511 12.42 -23.74 -14.62
CA TYR A 511 11.13 -24.16 -14.10
C TYR A 511 10.99 -23.63 -12.67
N HIS A 512 9.91 -22.90 -12.42
CA HIS A 512 9.64 -22.35 -11.11
C HIS A 512 8.38 -22.99 -10.51
N GLN A 513 8.50 -23.51 -9.29
CA GLN A 513 7.37 -24.02 -8.53
C GLN A 513 6.97 -23.03 -7.44
N THR A 514 5.68 -22.77 -7.32
CA THR A 514 5.16 -21.88 -6.27
C THR A 514 5.09 -22.54 -4.90
N HIS A 515 5.23 -23.88 -4.83
CA HIS A 515 5.11 -24.68 -3.61
C HIS A 515 3.78 -24.47 -2.86
N GLY A 516 2.71 -24.09 -3.59
CA GLY A 516 1.40 -23.84 -3.01
C GLY A 516 1.31 -22.57 -2.16
N THR A 517 2.23 -21.62 -2.39
CA THR A 517 2.25 -20.31 -1.74
C THR A 517 2.34 -19.20 -2.78
N MET A 518 2.14 -17.96 -2.37
CA MET A 518 2.40 -16.82 -3.23
C MET A 518 3.89 -16.65 -3.49
N ASN A 519 4.22 -16.18 -4.68
CA ASN A 519 5.59 -15.87 -5.08
C ASN A 519 5.61 -14.52 -5.79
N MET A 520 6.61 -13.69 -5.49
CA MET A 520 6.89 -12.45 -6.22
C MET A 520 8.20 -12.59 -6.97
N LEU A 521 8.19 -12.21 -8.25
CA LEU A 521 9.35 -12.32 -9.14
C LEU A 521 9.72 -10.94 -9.67
N ASN A 522 11.02 -10.63 -9.65
CA ASN A 522 11.56 -9.42 -10.25
C ASN A 522 12.71 -9.78 -11.20
N LEU A 523 12.68 -9.22 -12.40
CA LEU A 523 13.80 -9.29 -13.33
C LEU A 523 14.84 -8.25 -12.91
N VAL A 524 16.04 -8.68 -12.53
CA VAL A 524 17.08 -7.81 -11.99
C VAL A 524 18.25 -7.55 -12.95
N ASP A 525 18.41 -8.37 -14.01
CA ASP A 525 19.44 -8.18 -15.06
C ASP A 525 19.06 -8.95 -16.33
#